data_b5a7dcf3b794f561ae9570744e9b17e6
#
_entry.id   b5a7dcf3b794f561ae9570744e9b17e6
#
_cell.length_a   1.000
_cell.length_b   1.000
_cell.length_c   1.000
_cell.angle_alpha   90.00
_cell.angle_beta   90.00
_cell.angle_gamma   90.00
#
_symmetry.space_group_name_H-M   'P 1'
#
loop_
_entity.id
_entity.type
_entity.pdbx_description
1 polymer ?
#
loop_
_entity_poly.entity_id
_entity_poly.type
_entity_poly.pdbx_seq_one_letter_code
_entity_poly.pdbx_strand_id
1 'polypeptide(L)'
;MPEANADSFTAIVFNDLHQRPHIFEALLKQIKDIDYDFVVFNGDCIDDPANHEQATRFASLLTEGVHGDRIPTLFIRGNHEIRNAYSIGLRKHFDYVGGKTYGAFNWGDTRIVMLDCGEDKTDDHREYSGLNDFTQLRNEQVAFLEQELSSKAFKKADKRILIHHIPLYGCDNLCKELWEPFLKKAPFNVSLNAHTHRFAHHPKGSLGNNYPVVIGGGKNPENATVMILEKKKGELRIKVLNTEGKVLLDIVE
;
A
#
# COMPACT_ATOMS: atom_id res chain seq x y z
N MET A 1 -10.55 -12.53 11.77
CA MET A 1 -11.06 -11.18 11.46
C MET A 1 -11.22 -10.47 12.78
N PRO A 2 -10.80 -9.20 12.91
CA PRO A 2 -10.97 -8.44 14.13
C PRO A 2 -12.46 -8.30 14.48
N GLU A 3 -12.74 -8.07 15.74
CA GLU A 3 -14.10 -7.79 16.17
C GLU A 3 -14.66 -6.59 15.40
N ALA A 4 -15.89 -6.71 14.91
CA ALA A 4 -16.55 -5.71 14.06
C ALA A 4 -16.69 -4.31 14.70
N ASN A 5 -16.31 -4.17 15.97
CA ASN A 5 -16.42 -2.96 16.79
C ASN A 5 -15.07 -2.44 17.31
N ALA A 6 -13.96 -2.81 16.69
CA ALA A 6 -12.66 -2.27 17.10
C ALA A 6 -12.57 -0.77 16.74
N ASP A 7 -12.81 0.11 17.71
CA ASP A 7 -12.69 1.57 17.57
C ASP A 7 -11.22 2.03 17.51
N SER A 8 -10.27 1.11 17.68
CA SER A 8 -8.85 1.36 17.71
C SER A 8 -8.09 0.28 16.99
N PHE A 9 -6.97 0.64 16.37
CA PHE A 9 -6.00 -0.30 15.83
C PHE A 9 -4.63 0.35 15.71
N THR A 10 -3.61 -0.49 15.64
CA THR A 10 -2.27 -0.14 15.16
C THR A 10 -1.96 -0.98 13.94
N ALA A 11 -1.58 -0.34 12.84
CA ALA A 11 -1.13 -1.02 11.64
C ALA A 11 0.28 -0.60 11.25
N ILE A 12 1.03 -1.55 10.71
CA ILE A 12 2.38 -1.31 10.21
C ILE A 12 2.36 -1.39 8.68
N VAL A 13 3.00 -0.43 8.01
CA VAL A 13 3.12 -0.43 6.55
C VAL A 13 4.59 -0.42 6.15
N PHE A 14 4.98 -1.46 5.42
CA PHE A 14 6.27 -1.57 4.73
C PHE A 14 6.07 -1.37 3.22
N ASN A 15 7.09 -0.89 2.55
CA ASN A 15 7.09 -0.69 1.10
C ASN A 15 8.50 -0.73 0.52
N ASP A 16 8.63 -0.96 -0.78
CA ASP A 16 9.90 -0.88 -1.53
C ASP A 16 11.07 -1.62 -0.87
N LEU A 17 10.83 -2.82 -0.34
CA LEU A 17 11.87 -3.65 0.31
C LEU A 17 12.81 -4.29 -0.69
N HIS A 18 12.36 -4.51 -1.93
CA HIS A 18 13.16 -5.01 -3.05
C HIS A 18 14.05 -6.21 -2.69
N GLN A 19 13.46 -7.21 -2.01
CA GLN A 19 14.15 -8.45 -1.60
C GLN A 19 15.43 -8.20 -0.80
N ARG A 20 15.45 -7.16 0.07
CA ARG A 20 16.59 -6.79 0.91
C ARG A 20 16.36 -7.12 2.39
N PRO A 21 16.73 -8.33 2.85
CA PRO A 21 16.47 -8.77 4.21
C PRO A 21 17.04 -7.82 5.27
N HIS A 22 18.23 -7.30 5.06
CA HIS A 22 18.90 -6.40 6.00
C HIS A 22 18.16 -5.08 6.23
N ILE A 23 17.47 -4.56 5.19
CA ILE A 23 16.60 -3.38 5.31
C ILE A 23 15.35 -3.73 6.10
N PHE A 24 14.70 -4.84 5.76
CA PHE A 24 13.52 -5.30 6.48
C PHE A 24 13.83 -5.54 7.96
N GLU A 25 14.92 -6.22 8.27
CA GLU A 25 15.37 -6.43 9.66
C GLU A 25 15.64 -5.11 10.40
N ALA A 26 16.25 -4.12 9.73
CA ALA A 26 16.50 -2.81 10.32
C ALA A 26 15.18 -2.07 10.64
N LEU A 27 14.18 -2.17 9.77
CA LEU A 27 12.86 -1.59 9.99
C LEU A 27 12.06 -2.36 11.06
N LEU A 28 12.14 -3.70 11.10
CA LEU A 28 11.53 -4.51 12.16
C LEU A 28 12.03 -4.13 13.56
N LYS A 29 13.31 -3.78 13.71
CA LYS A 29 13.86 -3.29 14.98
C LYS A 29 13.18 -2.02 15.47
N GLN A 30 12.66 -1.19 14.57
CA GLN A 30 12.00 0.08 14.92
C GLN A 30 10.59 -0.12 15.47
N ILE A 31 9.99 -1.28 15.20
CA ILE A 31 8.63 -1.62 15.64
C ILE A 31 8.57 -2.75 16.67
N LYS A 32 9.72 -3.25 17.13
CA LYS A 32 9.83 -4.44 18.01
C LYS A 32 9.02 -4.34 19.32
N ASP A 33 8.83 -3.12 19.83
CA ASP A 33 8.14 -2.85 21.08
C ASP A 33 6.71 -2.29 20.83
N ILE A 34 6.20 -2.42 19.60
CA ILE A 34 4.87 -1.96 19.22
C ILE A 34 3.96 -3.17 19.03
N ASP A 35 2.86 -3.19 19.78
CA ASP A 35 1.77 -4.13 19.51
C ASP A 35 0.96 -3.62 18.32
N TYR A 36 0.78 -4.45 17.30
CA TYR A 36 0.03 -4.09 16.10
C TYR A 36 -0.98 -5.17 15.71
N ASP A 37 -2.06 -4.72 15.09
CA ASP A 37 -3.22 -5.56 14.75
C ASP A 37 -3.12 -6.14 13.36
N PHE A 38 -2.50 -5.45 12.41
CA PHE A 38 -2.26 -5.95 11.06
C PHE A 38 -1.07 -5.26 10.38
N VAL A 39 -0.61 -5.87 9.28
CA VAL A 39 0.51 -5.36 8.49
C VAL A 39 0.08 -5.18 7.04
N VAL A 40 0.62 -4.16 6.38
CA VAL A 40 0.47 -3.92 4.94
C VAL A 40 1.84 -3.89 4.30
N PHE A 41 2.06 -4.74 3.31
CA PHE A 41 3.17 -4.63 2.36
C PHE A 41 2.67 -3.87 1.14
N ASN A 42 3.08 -2.61 0.99
CA ASN A 42 2.57 -1.70 -0.03
C ASN A 42 3.45 -1.66 -1.28
N GLY A 43 3.66 -2.81 -1.88
CA GLY A 43 4.31 -2.98 -3.17
C GLY A 43 5.84 -2.90 -3.17
N ASP A 44 6.42 -3.40 -4.25
CA ASP A 44 7.86 -3.50 -4.52
C ASP A 44 8.64 -4.16 -3.37
N CYS A 45 7.99 -5.12 -2.72
CA CYS A 45 8.63 -5.94 -1.71
C CYS A 45 9.36 -7.12 -2.35
N ILE A 46 8.84 -7.65 -3.47
CA ILE A 46 9.42 -8.75 -4.26
C ILE A 46 9.87 -8.21 -5.61
N ASP A 47 11.15 -8.33 -5.90
CA ASP A 47 11.76 -7.83 -7.14
C ASP A 47 11.60 -8.84 -8.28
N ASP A 48 10.93 -8.44 -9.36
CA ASP A 48 10.92 -9.10 -10.67
C ASP A 48 10.97 -10.64 -10.60
N PRO A 49 9.99 -11.34 -9.99
CA PRO A 49 10.11 -12.75 -9.68
C PRO A 49 10.21 -13.61 -10.95
N ALA A 50 11.33 -14.31 -11.12
CA ALA A 50 11.56 -15.18 -12.29
C ALA A 50 10.94 -16.56 -12.12
N ASN A 51 10.79 -17.05 -10.90
CA ASN A 51 10.28 -18.39 -10.60
C ASN A 51 9.63 -18.47 -9.21
N HIS A 52 9.00 -19.60 -8.94
CA HIS A 52 8.32 -19.89 -7.68
C HIS A 52 9.23 -19.74 -6.45
N GLU A 53 10.43 -20.29 -6.52
CA GLU A 53 11.37 -20.28 -5.38
C GLU A 53 11.76 -18.85 -4.98
N GLN A 54 12.09 -18.00 -5.93
CA GLN A 54 12.42 -16.60 -5.66
C GLN A 54 11.25 -15.84 -5.03
N ALA A 55 10.04 -16.03 -5.57
CA ALA A 55 8.84 -15.38 -5.07
C ALA A 55 8.50 -15.83 -3.65
N THR A 56 8.48 -17.12 -3.39
CA THR A 56 8.06 -17.69 -2.10
C THR A 56 9.10 -17.49 -1.00
N ARG A 57 10.38 -17.55 -1.33
CA ARG A 57 11.45 -17.37 -0.35
C ARG A 57 11.35 -16.03 0.37
N PHE A 58 11.15 -14.95 -0.37
CA PHE A 58 11.07 -13.63 0.25
C PHE A 58 9.68 -13.37 0.86
N ALA A 59 8.61 -13.85 0.24
CA ALA A 59 7.27 -13.79 0.83
C ALA A 59 7.21 -14.49 2.20
N SER A 60 7.85 -15.66 2.35
CA SER A 60 7.97 -16.35 3.64
C SER A 60 8.74 -15.53 4.66
N LEU A 61 9.89 -14.96 4.27
CA LEU A 61 10.69 -14.10 5.15
C LEU A 61 9.88 -12.90 5.65
N LEU A 62 9.13 -12.25 4.77
CA LEU A 62 8.25 -11.13 5.14
C LEU A 62 7.18 -11.58 6.15
N THR A 63 6.50 -12.68 5.84
CA THR A 63 5.42 -13.22 6.68
C THR A 63 5.94 -13.66 8.06
N GLU A 64 7.07 -14.34 8.10
CA GLU A 64 7.71 -14.75 9.36
C GLU A 64 8.14 -13.54 10.20
N GLY A 65 8.73 -12.54 9.56
CA GLY A 65 9.23 -11.33 10.24
C GLY A 65 8.15 -10.52 10.95
N VAL A 66 6.91 -10.57 10.45
CA VAL A 66 5.77 -9.84 11.04
C VAL A 66 4.78 -10.76 11.76
N HIS A 67 5.15 -12.00 12.03
CA HIS A 67 4.25 -13.00 12.66
C HIS A 67 2.94 -13.20 11.90
N GLY A 68 3.00 -13.27 10.56
CA GLY A 68 1.84 -13.42 9.69
C GLY A 68 1.06 -14.74 9.85
N ASP A 69 1.60 -15.68 10.64
CA ASP A 69 0.88 -16.86 11.15
C ASP A 69 -0.23 -16.51 12.16
N ARG A 70 -0.16 -15.33 12.77
CA ARG A 70 -1.11 -14.86 13.81
C ARG A 70 -1.67 -13.48 13.50
N ILE A 71 -0.90 -12.63 12.81
CA ILE A 71 -1.25 -11.24 12.51
C ILE A 71 -1.68 -11.14 11.05
N PRO A 72 -2.91 -10.65 10.77
CA PRO A 72 -3.37 -10.43 9.41
C PRO A 72 -2.40 -9.57 8.60
N THR A 73 -2.05 -10.05 7.42
CA THR A 73 -1.09 -9.40 6.54
C THR A 73 -1.72 -9.16 5.18
N LEU A 74 -1.66 -7.93 4.70
CA LEU A 74 -2.14 -7.50 3.40
C LEU A 74 -0.96 -7.27 2.47
N PHE A 75 -1.07 -7.77 1.24
CA PHE A 75 -0.07 -7.58 0.21
C PHE A 75 -0.67 -6.81 -0.97
N ILE A 76 -0.18 -5.60 -1.21
CA ILE A 76 -0.54 -4.77 -2.36
C ILE A 76 0.59 -4.87 -3.37
N ARG A 77 0.28 -5.11 -4.64
CA ARG A 77 1.30 -5.18 -5.69
C ARG A 77 1.89 -3.80 -5.97
N GLY A 78 3.21 -3.76 -6.12
CA GLY A 78 3.88 -2.70 -6.84
C GLY A 78 4.18 -3.11 -8.28
N ASN A 79 4.93 -2.28 -8.99
CA ASN A 79 5.28 -2.55 -10.38
C ASN A 79 6.37 -3.61 -10.54
N HIS A 80 7.17 -3.91 -9.53
CA HIS A 80 8.14 -5.00 -9.58
C HIS A 80 7.50 -6.38 -9.43
N GLU A 81 6.41 -6.53 -8.70
CA GLU A 81 5.70 -7.79 -8.58
C GLU A 81 5.03 -8.26 -9.88
N ILE A 82 4.82 -7.36 -10.84
CA ILE A 82 4.15 -7.70 -12.10
C ILE A 82 5.11 -7.92 -13.27
N ARG A 83 6.40 -7.83 -13.04
CA ARG A 83 7.45 -8.06 -14.02
C ARG A 83 7.95 -9.50 -13.98
N ASN A 84 8.63 -9.89 -15.07
CA ASN A 84 9.29 -11.18 -15.21
C ASN A 84 8.35 -12.41 -15.29
N ALA A 85 8.93 -13.57 -15.52
CA ALA A 85 8.23 -14.80 -15.91
C ALA A 85 7.25 -15.34 -14.88
N TYR A 86 7.45 -15.06 -13.58
CA TYR A 86 6.60 -15.57 -12.51
C TYR A 86 5.54 -14.57 -12.01
N SER A 87 5.42 -13.41 -12.60
CA SER A 87 4.46 -12.37 -12.18
C SER A 87 3.01 -12.85 -12.08
N ILE A 88 2.55 -13.65 -13.04
CA ILE A 88 1.20 -14.25 -13.02
C ILE A 88 1.10 -15.32 -11.92
N GLY A 89 2.16 -16.08 -11.68
CA GLY A 89 2.23 -17.11 -10.64
C GLY A 89 2.17 -16.53 -9.24
N LEU A 90 2.74 -15.37 -9.04
CA LEU A 90 2.81 -14.68 -7.74
C LEU A 90 1.42 -14.46 -7.12
N ARG A 91 0.42 -14.13 -7.93
CA ARG A 91 -0.98 -13.96 -7.49
C ARG A 91 -1.56 -15.17 -6.75
N LYS A 92 -1.04 -16.37 -7.00
CA LYS A 92 -1.52 -17.62 -6.38
C LYS A 92 -1.06 -17.77 -4.93
N HIS A 93 -0.08 -16.97 -4.50
CA HIS A 93 0.45 -17.00 -3.14
C HIS A 93 -0.28 -16.06 -2.18
N PHE A 94 -1.08 -15.14 -2.72
CA PHE A 94 -1.84 -14.17 -1.94
C PHE A 94 -3.34 -14.40 -2.14
N ASP A 95 -4.09 -14.43 -1.05
CA ASP A 95 -5.54 -14.62 -1.06
C ASP A 95 -6.26 -13.29 -1.39
N TYR A 96 -6.20 -12.92 -2.66
CA TYR A 96 -6.91 -11.74 -3.14
C TYR A 96 -8.41 -12.00 -3.23
N VAL A 97 -9.22 -11.23 -2.50
CA VAL A 97 -10.67 -11.35 -2.47
C VAL A 97 -11.26 -11.24 -3.88
N GLY A 98 -11.94 -12.31 -4.32
CA GLY A 98 -12.48 -12.41 -5.68
C GLY A 98 -11.41 -12.44 -6.77
N GLY A 99 -10.15 -12.73 -6.43
CA GLY A 99 -9.01 -12.75 -7.36
C GLY A 99 -8.57 -11.37 -7.86
N LYS A 100 -9.09 -10.28 -7.25
CA LYS A 100 -8.75 -8.89 -7.61
C LYS A 100 -7.65 -8.36 -6.72
N THR A 101 -6.67 -7.68 -7.32
CA THR A 101 -5.53 -7.06 -6.63
C THR A 101 -5.88 -5.68 -6.03
N TYR A 102 -7.13 -5.28 -6.13
CA TYR A 102 -7.70 -4.05 -5.57
C TYR A 102 -9.01 -4.37 -4.85
N GLY A 103 -9.41 -3.53 -3.92
CA GLY A 103 -10.63 -3.76 -3.15
C GLY A 103 -10.76 -2.84 -1.95
N ALA A 104 -11.73 -3.11 -1.11
CA ALA A 104 -11.92 -2.37 0.13
C ALA A 104 -12.48 -3.26 1.23
N PHE A 105 -12.07 -2.99 2.47
CA PHE A 105 -12.56 -3.70 3.65
C PHE A 105 -12.72 -2.75 4.83
N ASN A 106 -13.42 -3.18 5.86
CA ASN A 106 -13.50 -2.46 7.11
C ASN A 106 -12.58 -3.10 8.15
N TRP A 107 -11.88 -2.25 8.89
CA TRP A 107 -11.30 -2.60 10.17
C TRP A 107 -12.02 -1.78 11.25
N GLY A 108 -12.93 -2.45 11.97
CA GLY A 108 -13.87 -1.74 12.80
C GLY A 108 -14.70 -0.71 12.02
N ASP A 109 -14.63 0.53 12.45
CA ASP A 109 -15.31 1.68 11.83
C ASP A 109 -14.45 2.41 10.78
N THR A 110 -13.25 1.91 10.49
CA THR A 110 -12.34 2.46 9.47
C THR A 110 -12.51 1.73 8.14
N ARG A 111 -12.70 2.47 7.07
CA ARG A 111 -12.72 1.94 5.69
C ARG A 111 -11.35 2.07 5.06
N ILE A 112 -10.78 0.95 4.63
CA ILE A 112 -9.50 0.88 3.92
C ILE A 112 -9.80 0.52 2.48
N VAL A 113 -9.36 1.38 1.55
CA VAL A 113 -9.50 1.20 0.10
C VAL A 113 -8.13 0.99 -0.50
N MET A 114 -7.95 -0.10 -1.22
CA MET A 114 -6.70 -0.48 -1.88
C MET A 114 -6.88 -0.43 -3.39
N LEU A 115 -5.93 0.20 -4.09
CA LEU A 115 -5.90 0.28 -5.55
C LEU A 115 -4.59 -0.30 -6.09
N ASP A 116 -4.64 -0.77 -7.32
CA ASP A 116 -3.52 -1.36 -8.03
C ASP A 116 -3.28 -0.63 -9.36
N CYS A 117 -2.28 0.22 -9.42
CA CYS A 117 -1.93 0.97 -10.63
C CYS A 117 -1.37 0.08 -11.75
N GLY A 118 -1.00 -1.17 -11.43
CA GLY A 118 -0.22 -2.00 -12.33
C GLY A 118 1.21 -1.48 -12.45
N GLU A 119 1.53 -0.85 -13.55
CA GLU A 119 2.87 -0.36 -13.89
C GLU A 119 2.87 1.17 -14.09
N ASP A 120 4.05 1.78 -14.00
CA ASP A 120 4.30 3.20 -14.29
C ASP A 120 4.51 3.46 -15.80
N LYS A 121 4.56 2.40 -16.61
CA LYS A 121 4.74 2.45 -18.07
C LYS A 121 3.46 2.09 -18.81
N THR A 122 3.38 2.51 -20.07
CA THR A 122 2.27 2.17 -20.98
C THR A 122 2.34 0.71 -21.42
N ASP A 123 1.20 0.14 -21.84
CA ASP A 123 1.10 -1.28 -22.23
C ASP A 123 1.94 -1.61 -23.48
N ASP A 124 2.21 -0.62 -24.33
CA ASP A 124 3.05 -0.73 -25.53
C ASP A 124 4.56 -0.56 -25.23
N HIS A 125 4.93 -0.36 -23.96
CA HIS A 125 6.33 -0.22 -23.60
C HIS A 125 7.11 -1.50 -23.94
N ARG A 126 8.30 -1.33 -24.51
CA ARG A 126 9.16 -2.41 -25.02
C ARG A 126 9.44 -3.54 -24.01
N GLU A 127 9.45 -3.23 -22.71
CA GLU A 127 9.67 -4.22 -21.64
C GLU A 127 8.58 -5.27 -21.58
N TYR A 128 7.38 -4.99 -22.08
CA TYR A 128 6.23 -5.89 -21.98
C TYR A 128 5.91 -6.60 -23.29
N SER A 129 6.52 -6.20 -24.39
CA SER A 129 6.29 -6.81 -25.73
C SER A 129 4.80 -6.94 -26.10
N GLY A 130 3.94 -6.05 -25.60
CA GLY A 130 2.50 -6.09 -25.82
C GLY A 130 1.77 -7.24 -25.09
N LEU A 131 2.36 -7.83 -24.05
CA LEU A 131 1.78 -8.96 -23.31
C LEU A 131 0.99 -8.54 -22.05
N ASN A 132 0.91 -7.25 -21.79
CA ASN A 132 0.20 -6.70 -20.63
C ASN A 132 -1.01 -5.86 -21.05
N ASP A 133 -1.99 -5.77 -20.17
CA ASP A 133 -3.19 -4.94 -20.32
C ASP A 133 -3.49 -4.20 -19.00
N PHE A 134 -2.58 -3.32 -18.61
CA PHE A 134 -2.76 -2.49 -17.40
C PHE A 134 -3.79 -1.38 -17.63
N THR A 135 -4.02 -0.99 -18.88
CA THR A 135 -5.07 -0.04 -19.24
C THR A 135 -6.43 -0.59 -18.86
N GLN A 136 -6.71 -1.87 -19.13
CA GLN A 136 -7.94 -2.53 -18.70
C GLN A 136 -8.05 -2.57 -17.18
N LEU A 137 -6.98 -3.00 -16.48
CA LEU A 137 -6.93 -3.04 -15.02
C LEU A 137 -7.25 -1.69 -14.38
N ARG A 138 -6.71 -0.60 -14.94
CA ARG A 138 -6.96 0.78 -14.46
C ARG A 138 -8.40 1.21 -14.68
N ASN A 139 -8.97 0.89 -15.84
CA ASN A 139 -10.37 1.20 -16.18
C ASN A 139 -11.38 0.40 -15.34
N GLU A 140 -11.11 -0.87 -15.05
CA GLU A 140 -11.96 -1.68 -14.16
C GLU A 140 -12.08 -1.06 -12.76
N GLN A 141 -11.04 -0.40 -12.30
CA GLN A 141 -11.04 0.25 -10.99
C GLN A 141 -11.82 1.58 -10.99
N VAL A 142 -12.13 2.17 -12.14
CA VAL A 142 -13.06 3.30 -12.21
C VAL A 142 -14.45 2.85 -11.76
N ALA A 143 -14.96 1.75 -12.29
CA ALA A 143 -16.26 1.21 -11.89
C ALA A 143 -16.26 0.77 -10.41
N PHE A 144 -15.14 0.19 -9.93
CA PHE A 144 -14.98 -0.11 -8.51
C PHE A 144 -15.04 1.15 -7.64
N LEU A 145 -14.34 2.22 -8.01
CA LEU A 145 -14.36 3.49 -7.27
C LEU A 145 -15.75 4.11 -7.23
N GLU A 146 -16.48 4.13 -8.34
CA GLU A 146 -17.88 4.61 -8.38
C GLU A 146 -18.75 3.85 -7.39
N GLN A 147 -18.67 2.53 -7.39
CA GLN A 147 -19.42 1.68 -6.49
C GLN A 147 -18.98 1.87 -5.04
N GLU A 148 -17.69 1.86 -4.79
CA GLU A 148 -17.13 1.95 -3.43
C GLU A 148 -17.46 3.28 -2.76
N LEU A 149 -17.20 4.41 -3.44
CA LEU A 149 -17.43 5.74 -2.88
C LEU A 149 -18.92 6.03 -2.65
N SER A 150 -19.80 5.34 -3.37
CA SER A 150 -21.25 5.42 -3.18
C SER A 150 -21.76 4.46 -2.09
N SER A 151 -20.96 3.49 -1.68
CA SER A 151 -21.34 2.41 -0.76
C SER A 151 -21.72 2.94 0.64
N LYS A 152 -22.57 2.18 1.31
CA LYS A 152 -22.96 2.46 2.70
C LYS A 152 -21.75 2.29 3.65
N ALA A 153 -20.87 1.34 3.36
CA ALA A 153 -19.67 1.09 4.14
C ALA A 153 -18.72 2.29 4.09
N PHE A 154 -18.46 2.83 2.90
CA PHE A 154 -17.60 4.01 2.74
C PHE A 154 -18.21 5.25 3.41
N LYS A 155 -19.49 5.51 3.18
CA LYS A 155 -20.19 6.71 3.71
C LYS A 155 -20.27 6.73 5.23
N LYS A 156 -20.43 5.56 5.88
CA LYS A 156 -20.59 5.45 7.33
C LYS A 156 -19.28 5.32 8.11
N ALA A 157 -18.18 5.09 7.43
CA ALA A 157 -16.88 4.96 8.07
C ALA A 157 -16.52 6.25 8.84
N ASP A 158 -15.90 6.09 10.01
CA ASP A 158 -15.33 7.20 10.78
C ASP A 158 -14.07 7.72 10.10
N LYS A 159 -13.17 6.81 9.77
CA LYS A 159 -11.94 7.11 9.01
C LYS A 159 -11.92 6.36 7.68
N ARG A 160 -11.23 6.95 6.69
CA ARG A 160 -11.05 6.39 5.35
C ARG A 160 -9.58 6.50 4.96
N ILE A 161 -8.96 5.36 4.70
CA ILE A 161 -7.56 5.26 4.33
C ILE A 161 -7.49 4.75 2.90
N LEU A 162 -6.76 5.44 2.05
CA LEU A 162 -6.45 5.03 0.69
C LEU A 162 -5.03 4.46 0.64
N ILE A 163 -4.84 3.28 0.07
CA ILE A 163 -3.50 2.68 -0.06
C ILE A 163 -3.31 2.24 -1.51
N HIS A 164 -2.25 2.69 -2.12
CA HIS A 164 -1.80 2.21 -3.42
C HIS A 164 -0.30 2.50 -3.59
N HIS A 165 0.38 1.65 -4.34
CA HIS A 165 1.83 1.73 -4.45
C HIS A 165 2.28 3.02 -5.15
N ILE A 166 1.92 3.22 -6.42
CA ILE A 166 2.36 4.38 -7.22
C ILE A 166 1.50 5.60 -6.87
N PRO A 167 2.07 6.69 -6.28
CA PRO A 167 1.28 7.84 -5.85
C PRO A 167 0.63 8.58 -7.02
N LEU A 168 -0.60 9.11 -6.82
CA LEU A 168 -1.25 10.00 -7.80
C LEU A 168 -0.67 11.41 -7.79
N TYR A 169 -0.01 11.80 -6.71
CA TYR A 169 0.57 13.12 -6.51
C TYR A 169 2.04 12.97 -6.11
N GLY A 170 2.89 13.84 -6.66
CA GLY A 170 4.32 13.83 -6.35
C GLY A 170 5.19 13.02 -7.31
N CYS A 171 4.58 12.29 -8.26
CA CYS A 171 5.26 11.66 -9.39
C CYS A 171 4.30 11.52 -10.59
N ASP A 172 4.82 11.09 -11.73
CA ASP A 172 3.99 10.73 -12.87
C ASP A 172 3.23 9.44 -12.58
N ASN A 173 1.93 9.43 -12.90
CA ASN A 173 1.06 8.28 -12.68
C ASN A 173 0.02 8.18 -13.78
N LEU A 174 0.00 7.07 -14.50
CA LEU A 174 -0.93 6.82 -15.61
C LEU A 174 -2.39 6.65 -15.17
N CYS A 175 -2.64 6.43 -13.88
CA CYS A 175 -3.99 6.36 -13.33
C CYS A 175 -4.59 7.73 -13.01
N LYS A 176 -3.78 8.79 -13.01
CA LYS A 176 -4.19 10.10 -12.49
C LYS A 176 -5.43 10.64 -13.19
N GLU A 177 -5.44 10.67 -14.50
CA GLU A 177 -6.58 11.18 -15.28
C GLU A 177 -7.85 10.36 -15.04
N LEU A 178 -7.72 9.05 -14.82
CA LEU A 178 -8.84 8.14 -14.61
C LEU A 178 -9.42 8.21 -13.20
N TRP A 179 -8.57 8.27 -12.17
CA TRP A 179 -8.97 8.10 -10.78
C TRP A 179 -9.12 9.40 -10.02
N GLU A 180 -8.35 10.44 -10.36
CA GLU A 180 -8.41 11.74 -9.67
C GLU A 180 -9.82 12.34 -9.63
N PRO A 181 -10.66 12.28 -10.68
CA PRO A 181 -12.02 12.82 -10.64
C PRO A 181 -12.89 12.23 -9.53
N PHE A 182 -12.65 10.99 -9.15
CA PHE A 182 -13.34 10.28 -8.06
C PHE A 182 -12.67 10.55 -6.71
N LEU A 183 -11.35 10.34 -6.62
CA LEU A 183 -10.60 10.42 -5.38
C LEU A 183 -10.53 11.84 -4.83
N LYS A 184 -10.48 12.85 -5.69
CA LYS A 184 -10.47 14.27 -5.30
C LYS A 184 -11.76 14.72 -4.60
N LYS A 185 -12.88 14.04 -4.84
CA LYS A 185 -14.16 14.31 -4.19
C LYS A 185 -14.37 13.48 -2.93
N ALA A 186 -13.58 12.43 -2.73
CA ALA A 186 -13.74 11.50 -1.64
C ALA A 186 -13.08 12.04 -0.35
N PRO A 187 -13.75 11.93 0.81
CA PRO A 187 -13.24 12.42 2.08
C PRO A 187 -12.27 11.41 2.73
N PHE A 188 -11.19 11.05 2.04
CA PHE A 188 -10.12 10.27 2.64
C PHE A 188 -9.39 11.09 3.70
N ASN A 189 -8.97 10.44 4.78
CA ASN A 189 -8.15 11.06 5.82
C ASN A 189 -6.66 11.07 5.42
N VAL A 190 -6.21 10.04 4.68
CA VAL A 190 -4.83 9.94 4.19
C VAL A 190 -4.75 9.00 2.99
N SER A 191 -3.79 9.25 2.11
CA SER A 191 -3.28 8.28 1.13
C SER A 191 -1.87 7.83 1.51
N LEU A 192 -1.65 6.51 1.56
CA LEU A 192 -0.36 5.88 1.83
C LEU A 192 0.19 5.31 0.53
N ASN A 193 1.36 5.76 0.16
CA ASN A 193 1.99 5.45 -1.12
C ASN A 193 3.47 5.06 -0.95
N ALA A 194 4.14 4.74 -2.07
CA ALA A 194 5.47 4.20 -2.11
C ALA A 194 6.19 4.55 -3.44
N HIS A 195 6.89 3.62 -4.09
CA HIS A 195 7.40 3.68 -5.46
C HIS A 195 8.56 4.64 -5.71
N THR A 196 8.51 5.85 -5.18
CA THR A 196 9.53 6.88 -5.48
C THR A 196 10.87 6.64 -4.78
N HIS A 197 10.93 5.66 -3.86
CA HIS A 197 12.06 5.32 -3.00
C HIS A 197 12.56 6.50 -2.13
N ARG A 198 11.76 7.55 -1.99
CA ARG A 198 12.07 8.73 -1.19
C ARG A 198 10.87 9.09 -0.33
N PHE A 199 11.11 9.26 0.96
CA PHE A 199 10.06 9.74 1.84
C PHE A 199 9.60 11.14 1.41
N ALA A 200 8.27 11.31 1.34
CA ALA A 200 7.64 12.61 1.14
C ALA A 200 6.31 12.69 1.89
N HIS A 201 5.98 13.88 2.35
CA HIS A 201 4.66 14.23 2.88
C HIS A 201 4.13 15.45 2.15
N HIS A 202 2.96 15.29 1.56
CA HIS A 202 2.24 16.37 0.89
C HIS A 202 0.95 16.66 1.67
N PRO A 203 0.90 17.74 2.45
CA PRO A 203 -0.31 18.16 3.14
C PRO A 203 -1.49 18.33 2.17
N LYS A 204 -2.71 18.23 2.67
CA LYS A 204 -3.91 18.48 1.89
C LYS A 204 -3.81 19.84 1.17
N GLY A 205 -4.07 19.82 -0.14
CA GLY A 205 -4.06 20.99 -1.02
C GLY A 205 -2.70 21.37 -1.62
N SER A 206 -1.58 20.83 -1.12
CA SER A 206 -0.23 21.24 -1.56
C SER A 206 0.08 20.90 -3.03
N LEU A 207 -0.52 19.83 -3.56
CA LEU A 207 -0.40 19.40 -4.96
C LEU A 207 -1.77 19.31 -5.66
N GLY A 208 -2.80 20.00 -5.14
CA GLY A 208 -4.18 19.88 -5.59
C GLY A 208 -4.90 18.62 -5.04
N ASN A 209 -4.25 17.88 -4.16
CA ASN A 209 -4.78 16.72 -3.45
C ASN A 209 -5.84 17.16 -2.41
N ASN A 210 -6.91 16.36 -2.24
CA ASN A 210 -7.98 16.66 -1.26
C ASN A 210 -7.74 16.00 0.13
N TYR A 211 -6.69 15.25 0.29
CA TYR A 211 -6.27 14.55 1.50
C TYR A 211 -4.75 14.55 1.59
N PRO A 212 -4.15 14.40 2.78
CA PRO A 212 -2.71 14.24 2.91
C PRO A 212 -2.20 13.01 2.15
N VAL A 213 -1.02 13.13 1.54
CA VAL A 213 -0.34 12.04 0.84
C VAL A 213 0.98 11.76 1.53
N VAL A 214 1.17 10.53 2.01
CA VAL A 214 2.40 10.07 2.65
C VAL A 214 3.03 9.03 1.74
N ILE A 215 4.23 9.31 1.26
CA ILE A 215 5.01 8.43 0.38
C ILE A 215 6.14 7.83 1.19
N GLY A 216 6.18 6.52 1.32
CA GLY A 216 7.28 5.81 1.97
C GLY A 216 8.55 5.84 1.15
N GLY A 217 9.67 5.88 1.84
CA GLY A 217 10.97 5.69 1.22
C GLY A 217 11.31 4.22 1.07
N GLY A 218 12.29 3.90 0.24
CA GLY A 218 12.61 2.50 -0.01
C GLY A 218 14.01 2.21 -0.50
N LYS A 219 14.25 0.99 -0.64
CA LYS A 219 15.31 0.11 -1.14
C LYS A 219 16.75 0.38 -0.70
N ASN A 220 17.06 1.51 -0.13
CA ASN A 220 18.39 1.79 0.42
C ASN A 220 18.28 2.13 1.91
N PRO A 221 19.26 1.75 2.76
CA PRO A 221 19.17 1.97 4.20
C PRO A 221 18.90 3.41 4.60
N GLU A 222 19.48 4.37 3.89
CA GLU A 222 19.33 5.80 4.14
C GLU A 222 17.93 6.35 3.79
N ASN A 223 17.20 5.66 2.92
CA ASN A 223 15.88 6.10 2.44
C ASN A 223 14.72 5.25 2.97
N ALA A 224 14.98 4.00 3.35
CA ALA A 224 13.94 3.07 3.73
C ALA A 224 13.19 3.53 4.99
N THR A 225 11.87 3.32 4.96
CA THR A 225 10.97 3.74 6.03
C THR A 225 9.95 2.66 6.39
N VAL A 226 9.45 2.75 7.62
CA VAL A 226 8.25 2.05 8.08
C VAL A 226 7.24 3.09 8.54
N MET A 227 5.96 2.89 8.18
CA MET A 227 4.87 3.73 8.65
C MET A 227 4.09 2.99 9.74
N ILE A 228 3.69 3.72 10.76
CA ILE A 228 2.85 3.26 11.86
C ILE A 228 1.57 4.07 11.81
N LEU A 229 0.44 3.39 11.68
CA LEU A 229 -0.88 4.00 11.73
C LEU A 229 -1.53 3.60 13.04
N GLU A 230 -1.90 4.56 13.82
CA GLU A 230 -2.64 4.35 15.07
C GLU A 230 -3.99 5.05 14.98
N LYS A 231 -5.08 4.28 15.02
CA LYS A 231 -6.40 4.84 15.23
C LYS A 231 -6.80 4.66 16.69
N LYS A 232 -7.14 5.75 17.36
CA LYS A 232 -7.57 5.73 18.75
C LYS A 232 -8.50 6.90 19.04
N LYS A 233 -9.67 6.62 19.62
CA LYS A 233 -10.65 7.66 20.04
C LYS A 233 -11.04 8.63 18.91
N GLY A 234 -11.21 8.12 17.68
CA GLY A 234 -11.59 8.94 16.52
C GLY A 234 -10.44 9.71 15.86
N GLU A 235 -9.22 9.65 16.38
CA GLU A 235 -8.02 10.24 15.78
C GLU A 235 -7.26 9.17 14.98
N LEU A 236 -6.70 9.54 13.84
CA LEU A 236 -5.80 8.73 13.04
C LEU A 236 -4.42 9.37 13.04
N ARG A 237 -3.47 8.77 13.76
CA ARG A 237 -2.08 9.21 13.79
C ARG A 237 -1.26 8.44 12.78
N ILE A 238 -0.43 9.14 12.02
CA ILE A 238 0.51 8.58 11.07
C ILE A 238 1.92 8.97 11.49
N LYS A 239 2.75 7.98 11.81
CA LYS A 239 4.14 8.15 12.17
C LYS A 239 5.03 7.43 11.17
N VAL A 240 6.11 8.05 10.72
CA VAL A 240 7.07 7.45 9.79
C VAL A 240 8.45 7.46 10.41
N LEU A 241 9.08 6.30 10.44
CA LEU A 241 10.44 6.11 10.96
C LEU A 241 11.37 5.65 9.84
N ASN A 242 12.63 6.07 9.90
CA ASN A 242 13.69 5.49 9.08
C ASN A 242 14.34 4.25 9.77
N THR A 243 15.32 3.64 9.12
CA THR A 243 16.06 2.46 9.64
C THR A 243 16.80 2.70 10.95
N GLU A 244 17.08 3.95 11.32
CA GLU A 244 17.76 4.35 12.55
C GLU A 244 16.78 4.75 13.67
N GLY A 245 15.48 4.69 13.43
CA GLY A 245 14.42 5.09 14.37
C GLY A 245 14.18 6.60 14.44
N LYS A 246 14.75 7.38 13.52
CA LYS A 246 14.47 8.80 13.42
C LYS A 246 13.03 9.00 12.93
N VAL A 247 12.28 9.83 13.64
CA VAL A 247 10.93 10.24 13.24
C VAL A 247 11.03 11.25 12.09
N LEU A 248 10.50 10.88 10.93
CA LEU A 248 10.43 11.72 9.74
C LEU A 248 9.09 12.45 9.62
N LEU A 249 8.03 11.84 10.15
CA LEU A 249 6.68 12.39 10.20
C LEU A 249 5.99 11.92 11.48
N ASP A 250 5.15 12.79 12.05
CA ASP A 250 4.24 12.47 13.13
C ASP A 250 3.06 13.45 13.06
N ILE A 251 1.94 13.00 12.49
CA ILE A 251 0.73 13.82 12.26
C ILE A 251 -0.52 13.12 12.75
N VAL A 252 -1.56 13.88 13.02
CA VAL A 252 -2.91 13.41 13.39
C VAL A 252 -3.93 13.97 12.42
N GLU A 253 -4.85 13.07 11.90
CA GLU A 253 -5.86 13.36 10.90
C GLU A 253 -7.29 12.94 11.36
#